data_78d531e0742ae16f12d202c42f1d3ad3
#
_entry.id   78d531e0742ae16f12d202c42f1d3ad3
#
_cell.length_a   1.000
_cell.length_b   1.000
_cell.length_c   1.000
_cell.angle_alpha   90.00
_cell.angle_beta   90.00
_cell.angle_gamma   90.00
#
_symmetry.space_group_name_H-M   'P 1'
#
loop_
_entity.id
_entity.type
_entity.pdbx_description
1 polymer ?
#
loop_
_entity_poly.entity_id
_entity_poly.type
_entity_poly.pdbx_seq_one_letter_code
_entity_poly.pdbx_strand_id
1 'polypeptide(L)'
;MRRQPGFSYAGLMVAATCLLIAACSPGDDEQLTGEDQPAIPVETVSAEPIRRSVPFITLRNKTGGSSASDYFGGERGEIHTGYCDITWTPIPLLEPIADRMPFYIPSGTMTLESVIEVSDTEFWRKPANKPVVDQPLLYLHGYNIGFEKGCSRAALFQENLRLASRFLLFSWPSDDTVTNYTHDESDIYWSIAYIKHSLERMIEAFGEGRVDIVSHSMGTRGAVMALVRMSDQHSGDAPLLNHLVLVAADIDAGIFRQYLDIIRPLVRRITLYVSDNDNALSLSEEVHGYPRLGMT
;
A
#
# COMPACT_ATOMS: atom_id res chain seq x y z
N MET A 1 -25.10 54.49 -21.89
CA MET A 1 -26.07 54.58 -20.78
C MET A 1 -27.04 53.42 -20.84
N ARG A 2 -26.85 52.40 -20.02
CA ARG A 2 -27.88 51.47 -19.55
C ARG A 2 -27.25 50.72 -18.36
N ARG A 3 -27.78 50.96 -17.19
CA ARG A 3 -27.42 50.33 -15.91
C ARG A 3 -28.03 48.91 -15.89
N GLN A 4 -27.23 47.91 -15.48
CA GLN A 4 -27.74 46.63 -15.07
C GLN A 4 -27.82 46.58 -13.53
N PRO A 5 -28.85 45.96 -12.96
CA PRO A 5 -29.06 45.93 -11.53
C PRO A 5 -28.26 44.78 -10.88
N GLY A 6 -27.72 45.08 -9.67
CA GLY A 6 -27.04 44.15 -8.84
C GLY A 6 -28.00 43.09 -8.26
N PHE A 7 -27.58 41.83 -8.22
CA PHE A 7 -28.20 40.76 -7.45
C PHE A 7 -27.43 40.57 -6.16
N SER A 8 -28.09 40.87 -5.09
CA SER A 8 -27.70 40.62 -3.72
C SER A 8 -28.00 39.16 -3.39
N TYR A 9 -26.97 38.35 -3.05
CA TYR A 9 -27.18 37.07 -2.41
C TYR A 9 -27.07 37.22 -0.88
N ALA A 10 -28.22 37.51 -0.28
CA ALA A 10 -28.41 37.36 1.16
C ALA A 10 -29.56 36.36 1.36
N GLY A 11 -29.26 35.25 2.01
CA GLY A 11 -30.23 34.47 2.77
C GLY A 11 -30.87 33.31 2.02
N LEU A 12 -30.40 32.08 2.29
CA LEU A 12 -31.23 30.96 2.65
C LEU A 12 -30.39 29.88 3.38
N MET A 13 -30.16 30.11 4.64
CA MET A 13 -29.99 29.03 5.62
C MET A 13 -31.39 28.51 5.92
N VAL A 14 -31.75 27.32 5.45
CA VAL A 14 -32.91 26.57 5.95
C VAL A 14 -32.42 25.25 6.48
N ALA A 15 -32.49 25.18 7.79
CA ALA A 15 -32.37 24.01 8.63
C ALA A 15 -33.29 22.88 8.11
N ALA A 16 -32.73 21.72 7.83
CA ALA A 16 -33.44 20.45 7.77
C ALA A 16 -33.09 19.66 9.04
N THR A 17 -33.74 20.00 10.12
CA THR A 17 -33.72 19.27 11.38
C THR A 17 -34.99 18.43 11.47
N CYS A 18 -34.79 17.14 11.77
CA CYS A 18 -35.72 16.20 12.43
C CYS A 18 -37.04 15.88 11.73
N LEU A 19 -37.20 14.60 11.44
CA LEU A 19 -38.37 13.82 11.89
C LEU A 19 -38.07 12.32 11.77
N LEU A 20 -37.52 11.75 12.83
CA LEU A 20 -37.67 10.34 13.16
C LEU A 20 -38.45 10.33 14.46
N ILE A 21 -39.78 10.33 14.37
CA ILE A 21 -40.64 10.05 15.48
C ILE A 21 -41.13 8.62 15.37
N ALA A 22 -40.73 7.85 16.37
CA ALA A 22 -41.17 6.51 16.66
C ALA A 22 -42.70 6.39 16.67
N ALA A 23 -43.19 5.39 16.00
CA ALA A 23 -44.52 4.83 16.29
C ALA A 23 -44.31 3.55 17.10
N CYS A 24 -44.31 3.66 18.43
CA CYS A 24 -44.59 2.53 19.30
C CYS A 24 -46.11 2.51 19.51
N SER A 25 -46.77 1.53 18.94
CA SER A 25 -48.09 1.09 19.42
C SER A 25 -47.88 -0.07 20.40
N PRO A 26 -48.58 -0.08 21.55
CA PRO A 26 -48.54 -1.23 22.43
C PRO A 26 -49.45 -2.31 21.85
N GLY A 27 -48.83 -3.41 21.45
CA GLY A 27 -49.51 -4.65 21.06
C GLY A 27 -49.34 -5.69 22.17
N ASP A 28 -50.37 -6.37 22.41
CA ASP A 28 -50.70 -7.29 23.51
C ASP A 28 -49.61 -8.30 23.86
N ASP A 29 -49.43 -8.49 25.17
CA ASP A 29 -48.63 -9.54 25.82
C ASP A 29 -49.19 -10.93 25.47
N GLU A 30 -48.60 -11.57 24.50
CA GLU A 30 -48.70 -13.02 24.31
C GLU A 30 -47.47 -13.67 24.92
N GLN A 31 -47.57 -14.22 26.12
CA GLN A 31 -46.58 -15.02 26.79
C GLN A 31 -46.31 -16.29 25.95
N LEU A 32 -45.30 -16.22 25.06
CA LEU A 32 -44.68 -17.42 24.51
C LEU A 32 -43.70 -17.95 25.56
N THR A 33 -44.07 -19.02 26.20
CA THR A 33 -43.19 -19.88 26.99
C THR A 33 -42.18 -20.50 26.02
N GLY A 34 -41.03 -19.81 25.89
CA GLY A 34 -39.88 -20.33 25.11
C GLY A 34 -39.27 -21.48 25.88
N GLU A 35 -39.33 -22.68 25.30
CA GLU A 35 -38.48 -23.80 25.70
C GLU A 35 -37.01 -23.34 25.65
N ASP A 36 -36.29 -23.63 26.76
CA ASP A 36 -34.84 -23.47 26.86
C ASP A 36 -34.15 -24.27 25.74
N GLN A 37 -33.86 -23.60 24.63
CA GLN A 37 -32.90 -24.14 23.69
C GLN A 37 -31.52 -24.07 24.36
N PRO A 38 -30.79 -25.18 24.48
CA PRO A 38 -29.44 -25.15 25.01
C PRO A 38 -28.61 -24.21 24.14
N ALA A 39 -28.02 -23.19 24.75
CA ALA A 39 -27.06 -22.32 24.09
C ALA A 39 -25.99 -23.20 23.44
N ILE A 40 -25.92 -23.19 22.11
CA ILE A 40 -24.85 -23.82 21.37
C ILE A 40 -23.55 -23.19 21.89
N PRO A 41 -22.63 -23.95 22.48
CA PRO A 41 -21.34 -23.39 22.86
C PRO A 41 -20.69 -22.85 21.59
N VAL A 42 -20.57 -21.55 21.49
CA VAL A 42 -19.67 -20.94 20.50
C VAL A 42 -18.29 -21.30 20.98
N GLU A 43 -17.74 -22.41 20.49
CA GLU A 43 -16.31 -22.66 20.59
C GLU A 43 -15.64 -21.46 19.97
N THR A 44 -15.07 -20.60 20.80
CA THR A 44 -14.14 -19.56 20.40
C THR A 44 -12.92 -20.28 19.88
N VAL A 45 -12.91 -20.62 18.61
CA VAL A 45 -11.70 -21.06 17.92
C VAL A 45 -10.78 -19.84 17.93
N SER A 46 -9.93 -19.78 18.93
CA SER A 46 -8.82 -18.84 18.99
C SER A 46 -7.85 -19.27 17.88
N ALA A 47 -7.96 -18.65 16.73
CA ALA A 47 -6.96 -18.84 15.68
C ALA A 47 -5.63 -18.31 16.20
N GLU A 48 -4.59 -19.15 16.11
CA GLU A 48 -3.25 -18.80 16.54
C GLU A 48 -2.74 -17.58 15.75
N PRO A 49 -2.14 -16.58 16.41
CA PRO A 49 -1.60 -15.43 15.74
C PRO A 49 -0.49 -15.82 14.74
N ILE A 50 -0.58 -15.27 13.54
CA ILE A 50 0.42 -15.51 12.50
C ILE A 50 1.47 -14.40 12.58
N ARG A 51 2.73 -14.78 12.73
CA ARG A 51 3.85 -13.84 12.77
C ARG A 51 4.58 -13.81 11.44
N ARG A 52 4.89 -12.60 10.97
CA ARG A 52 5.65 -12.35 9.75
C ARG A 52 6.74 -11.33 10.03
N SER A 53 7.94 -11.63 9.53
CA SER A 53 9.05 -10.71 9.53
C SER A 53 9.24 -10.19 8.11
N VAL A 54 9.04 -8.90 7.92
CA VAL A 54 9.11 -8.23 6.62
C VAL A 54 10.44 -7.49 6.53
N PRO A 55 11.33 -7.85 5.61
CA PRO A 55 12.51 -7.04 5.35
C PRO A 55 12.11 -5.70 4.73
N PHE A 56 12.74 -4.63 5.19
CA PHE A 56 12.48 -3.29 4.67
C PHE A 56 13.76 -2.53 4.34
N ILE A 57 13.63 -1.61 3.39
CA ILE A 57 14.47 -0.43 3.19
C ILE A 57 13.57 0.77 3.42
N THR A 58 14.02 1.74 4.21
CA THR A 58 13.26 2.97 4.42
C THR A 58 14.15 4.21 4.34
N LEU A 59 13.54 5.32 3.95
CA LEU A 59 14.13 6.66 3.88
C LEU A 59 13.48 7.61 4.87
N ARG A 60 12.77 7.07 5.86
CA ARG A 60 12.03 7.83 6.86
C ARG A 60 12.94 8.28 7.99
N ASN A 61 12.62 9.43 8.54
CA ASN A 61 13.27 9.91 9.75
C ASN A 61 12.95 9.01 10.96
N LYS A 62 13.87 8.89 11.88
CA LYS A 62 13.61 8.34 13.21
C LYS A 62 12.95 9.40 14.08
N THR A 63 11.88 9.01 14.77
CA THR A 63 11.16 9.96 15.65
C THR A 63 11.75 10.05 17.05
N GLY A 64 12.52 9.03 17.46
CA GLY A 64 12.94 8.85 18.85
C GLY A 64 11.87 8.27 19.77
N GLY A 65 10.71 7.89 19.21
CA GLY A 65 9.64 7.19 19.93
C GLY A 65 10.08 5.82 20.45
N SER A 66 9.47 5.37 21.54
CA SER A 66 9.81 4.09 22.20
C SER A 66 8.99 2.91 21.69
N SER A 67 7.88 3.16 21.01
CA SER A 67 7.02 2.10 20.42
C SER A 67 7.47 1.76 19.01
N ALA A 68 7.20 0.53 18.58
CA ALA A 68 7.49 0.11 17.22
C ALA A 68 6.70 0.95 16.19
N SER A 69 5.45 1.34 16.49
CA SER A 69 4.60 2.17 15.66
C SER A 69 5.15 3.59 15.45
N ASP A 70 5.88 4.12 16.46
CA ASP A 70 6.46 5.45 16.42
C ASP A 70 7.95 5.46 16.02
N TYR A 71 8.50 4.34 15.60
CA TYR A 71 9.93 4.24 15.34
C TYR A 71 10.39 5.09 14.16
N PHE A 72 9.65 5.04 13.05
CA PHE A 72 9.88 5.86 11.87
C PHE A 72 8.70 6.79 11.61
N GLY A 73 9.02 8.04 11.29
CA GLY A 73 8.04 9.09 10.94
C GLY A 73 7.73 9.17 9.44
N GLY A 74 7.10 10.28 9.05
CA GLY A 74 6.73 10.59 7.66
C GLY A 74 7.75 11.45 6.92
N GLU A 75 8.74 12.01 7.61
CA GLU A 75 9.70 12.94 7.02
C GLU A 75 10.89 12.20 6.38
N ARG A 76 11.61 12.91 5.51
CA ARG A 76 12.85 12.42 4.89
C ARG A 76 13.93 12.19 5.94
N GLY A 77 14.61 11.07 5.85
CA GLY A 77 15.72 10.68 6.70
C GLY A 77 16.85 10.04 5.94
N GLU A 78 17.73 9.40 6.65
CA GLU A 78 18.79 8.57 6.08
C GLU A 78 18.22 7.22 5.67
N ILE A 79 18.98 6.48 4.87
CA ILE A 79 18.59 5.12 4.49
C ILE A 79 18.78 4.17 5.68
N HIS A 80 17.74 3.42 6.00
CA HIS A 80 17.77 2.37 7.02
C HIS A 80 17.29 1.06 6.41
N THR A 81 17.91 -0.03 6.87
CA THR A 81 17.56 -1.40 6.47
C THR A 81 17.28 -2.23 7.71
N GLY A 82 16.37 -3.18 7.60
CA GLY A 82 16.01 -4.02 8.73
C GLY A 82 14.82 -4.93 8.47
N TYR A 83 14.20 -5.31 9.57
CA TYR A 83 13.02 -6.18 9.59
C TYR A 83 11.94 -5.57 10.48
N CYS A 84 10.71 -5.55 10.02
CA CYS A 84 9.55 -5.24 10.85
C CYS A 84 8.75 -6.53 11.10
N ASP A 85 8.50 -6.83 12.38
CA ASP A 85 7.78 -8.01 12.79
C ASP A 85 6.31 -7.68 13.01
N ILE A 86 5.45 -8.32 12.25
CA ILE A 86 4.00 -8.13 12.27
C ILE A 86 3.33 -9.38 12.83
N THR A 87 2.46 -9.18 13.79
CA THR A 87 1.53 -10.19 14.26
C THR A 87 0.15 -9.93 13.66
N TRP A 88 -0.37 -10.91 12.95
CA TRP A 88 -1.74 -10.90 12.47
C TRP A 88 -2.58 -11.85 13.32
N THR A 89 -3.62 -11.29 13.93
CA THR A 89 -4.59 -12.05 14.73
C THR A 89 -5.89 -12.13 13.93
N PRO A 90 -6.23 -13.31 13.39
CA PRO A 90 -7.48 -13.51 12.66
C PRO A 90 -8.69 -13.25 13.57
N ILE A 91 -9.76 -12.72 13.01
CA ILE A 91 -11.06 -12.60 13.68
C ILE A 91 -11.98 -13.64 13.04
N PRO A 92 -12.15 -14.82 13.67
CA PRO A 92 -12.86 -15.96 13.05
C PRO A 92 -14.29 -15.66 12.64
N LEU A 93 -14.94 -14.70 13.33
CA LEU A 93 -16.31 -14.30 13.03
C LEU A 93 -16.41 -13.48 11.74
N LEU A 94 -15.33 -12.86 11.27
CA LEU A 94 -15.30 -12.02 10.08
C LEU A 94 -14.84 -12.76 8.83
N GLU A 95 -14.11 -13.87 8.94
CA GLU A 95 -13.64 -14.64 7.77
C GLU A 95 -14.76 -15.04 6.80
N PRO A 96 -15.87 -15.66 7.24
CA PRO A 96 -16.93 -16.06 6.32
C PRO A 96 -17.67 -14.88 5.68
N ILE A 97 -17.59 -13.70 6.28
CA ILE A 97 -18.24 -12.47 5.82
C ILE A 97 -17.30 -11.73 4.86
N ALA A 98 -16.02 -11.64 5.22
CA ALA A 98 -14.99 -10.96 4.42
C ALA A 98 -14.88 -11.55 3.01
N ASP A 99 -14.93 -12.89 2.88
CA ASP A 99 -14.84 -13.59 1.60
C ASP A 99 -16.05 -13.38 0.67
N ARG A 100 -17.16 -12.90 1.20
CA ARG A 100 -18.42 -12.73 0.45
C ARG A 100 -18.74 -11.28 0.08
N MET A 101 -18.00 -10.34 0.63
CA MET A 101 -18.28 -8.92 0.41
C MET A 101 -17.51 -8.39 -0.81
N PRO A 102 -18.12 -7.51 -1.62
CA PRO A 102 -17.46 -6.92 -2.79
C PRO A 102 -16.40 -5.86 -2.43
N PHE A 103 -16.15 -5.64 -1.14
CA PHE A 103 -15.14 -4.72 -0.62
C PHE A 103 -14.31 -5.41 0.46
N TYR A 104 -13.05 -4.98 0.60
CA TYR A 104 -12.13 -5.55 1.57
C TYR A 104 -12.59 -5.27 3.01
N ILE A 105 -12.89 -6.34 3.75
CA ILE A 105 -13.06 -6.30 5.20
C ILE A 105 -11.83 -7.00 5.80
N PRO A 106 -11.06 -6.33 6.67
CA PRO A 106 -9.97 -7.01 7.37
C PRO A 106 -10.52 -8.18 8.19
N SER A 107 -10.08 -9.39 7.86
CA SER A 107 -10.44 -10.60 8.61
C SER A 107 -9.63 -10.77 9.91
N GLY A 108 -8.84 -9.79 10.26
CA GLY A 108 -7.99 -9.79 11.45
C GLY A 108 -7.41 -8.42 11.78
N THR A 109 -6.75 -8.34 12.92
CA THR A 109 -5.97 -7.17 13.33
C THR A 109 -4.49 -7.41 13.09
N MET A 110 -3.78 -6.38 12.62
CA MET A 110 -2.33 -6.40 12.43
C MET A 110 -1.68 -5.45 13.42
N THR A 111 -0.64 -5.92 14.07
CA THR A 111 0.14 -5.14 15.04
C THR A 111 1.62 -5.23 14.68
N LEU A 112 2.28 -4.07 14.61
CA LEU A 112 3.72 -3.97 14.48
C LEU A 112 4.36 -4.18 15.87
N GLU A 113 4.97 -5.34 16.07
CA GLU A 113 5.53 -5.75 17.37
C GLU A 113 6.94 -5.17 17.59
N SER A 114 7.76 -5.19 16.55
CA SER A 114 9.14 -4.75 16.65
C SER A 114 9.70 -4.24 15.32
N VAL A 115 10.70 -3.36 15.42
CA VAL A 115 11.54 -2.90 14.32
C VAL A 115 12.98 -3.24 14.67
N ILE A 116 13.63 -4.05 13.84
CA ILE A 116 15.01 -4.49 14.03
C ILE A 116 15.85 -3.94 12.89
N GLU A 117 16.69 -2.95 13.17
CA GLU A 117 17.62 -2.44 12.17
C GLU A 117 18.84 -3.36 12.06
N VAL A 118 19.34 -3.52 10.86
CA VAL A 118 20.59 -4.20 10.55
C VAL A 118 21.44 -3.34 9.63
N SER A 119 22.75 -3.53 9.66
CA SER A 119 23.63 -2.81 8.73
C SER A 119 23.37 -3.22 7.29
N ASP A 120 23.61 -2.32 6.31
CA ASP A 120 23.49 -2.61 4.87
C ASP A 120 24.28 -3.88 4.49
N THR A 121 25.48 -4.03 4.99
CA THR A 121 26.32 -5.23 4.74
C THR A 121 25.63 -6.51 5.23
N GLU A 122 25.01 -6.49 6.37
CA GLU A 122 24.31 -7.64 6.94
C GLU A 122 23.01 -7.93 6.19
N PHE A 123 22.27 -6.88 5.86
CA PHE A 123 21.00 -6.97 5.13
C PHE A 123 21.17 -7.69 3.78
N TRP A 124 22.19 -7.32 3.01
CA TRP A 124 22.47 -7.91 1.70
C TRP A 124 23.29 -9.19 1.75
N ARG A 125 23.72 -9.64 2.93
CA ARG A 125 24.53 -10.86 3.05
C ARG A 125 23.72 -12.07 2.59
N LYS A 126 24.24 -12.78 1.59
CA LYS A 126 23.68 -14.05 1.13
C LYS A 126 23.90 -15.12 2.21
N PRO A 127 22.85 -15.79 2.70
CA PRO A 127 23.03 -16.94 3.59
C PRO A 127 23.75 -18.06 2.84
N ALA A 128 24.86 -18.54 3.38
CA ALA A 128 25.74 -19.51 2.70
C ALA A 128 25.06 -20.84 2.29
N ASN A 129 23.92 -21.18 2.92
CA ASN A 129 23.26 -22.48 2.78
C ASN A 129 21.75 -22.42 2.48
N LYS A 130 21.21 -21.27 2.09
CA LYS A 130 19.80 -21.20 1.67
C LYS A 130 19.73 -21.28 0.13
N PRO A 131 18.79 -22.09 -0.41
CA PRO A 131 18.57 -22.11 -1.87
C PRO A 131 18.28 -20.68 -2.35
N VAL A 132 18.82 -20.35 -3.51
CA VAL A 132 18.49 -19.08 -4.16
C VAL A 132 16.99 -19.06 -4.38
N VAL A 133 16.30 -18.13 -3.74
CA VAL A 133 14.87 -17.99 -3.92
C VAL A 133 14.60 -17.52 -5.34
N ASP A 134 13.60 -18.14 -5.95
CA ASP A 134 13.44 -18.05 -7.38
C ASP A 134 13.05 -16.66 -7.90
N GLN A 135 12.36 -15.83 -7.12
CA GLN A 135 11.89 -14.51 -7.58
C GLN A 135 11.71 -13.55 -6.40
N PRO A 136 12.75 -12.75 -6.06
CA PRO A 136 12.60 -11.69 -5.06
C PRO A 136 11.68 -10.58 -5.58
N LEU A 137 10.86 -10.02 -4.70
CA LEU A 137 9.89 -9.00 -5.03
C LEU A 137 10.16 -7.74 -4.23
N LEU A 138 10.26 -6.59 -4.92
CA LEU A 138 10.25 -5.27 -4.31
C LEU A 138 8.84 -4.71 -4.32
N TYR A 139 8.33 -4.33 -3.15
CA TYR A 139 7.05 -3.67 -3.00
C TYR A 139 7.23 -2.19 -2.69
N LEU A 140 6.62 -1.34 -3.52
CA LEU A 140 6.53 0.10 -3.34
C LEU A 140 5.08 0.46 -2.99
N HIS A 141 4.88 0.98 -1.79
CA HIS A 141 3.55 1.40 -1.33
C HIS A 141 3.08 2.70 -2.01
N GLY A 142 1.80 2.99 -1.86
CA GLY A 142 1.18 4.21 -2.38
C GLY A 142 1.24 5.38 -1.42
N TYR A 143 0.49 6.40 -1.75
CA TYR A 143 0.21 7.60 -0.98
C TYR A 143 -0.49 7.29 0.35
N ASN A 144 -0.31 8.16 1.34
CA ASN A 144 -0.96 8.10 2.66
C ASN A 144 -0.71 6.77 3.39
N ILE A 145 0.54 6.33 3.41
CA ILE A 145 0.98 5.08 4.04
C ILE A 145 2.16 5.36 4.96
N GLY A 146 1.91 5.40 6.27
CA GLY A 146 2.93 5.42 7.30
C GLY A 146 3.73 4.11 7.37
N PHE A 147 4.80 4.09 8.17
CA PHE A 147 5.70 2.94 8.25
C PHE A 147 4.99 1.66 8.71
N GLU A 148 4.26 1.71 9.84
CA GLU A 148 3.51 0.57 10.37
C GLU A 148 2.51 0.00 9.36
N LYS A 149 1.76 0.88 8.71
CA LYS A 149 0.79 0.51 7.67
C LYS A 149 1.46 -0.12 6.45
N GLY A 150 2.66 0.38 6.08
CA GLY A 150 3.51 -0.20 5.04
C GLY A 150 3.94 -1.63 5.38
N CYS A 151 4.45 -1.85 6.59
CA CYS A 151 4.83 -3.17 7.09
C CYS A 151 3.63 -4.14 7.14
N SER A 152 2.49 -3.68 7.63
CA SER A 152 1.26 -4.48 7.69
C SER A 152 0.76 -4.91 6.31
N ARG A 153 0.75 -3.98 5.34
CA ARG A 153 0.40 -4.31 3.94
C ARG A 153 1.39 -5.27 3.32
N ALA A 154 2.67 -5.10 3.58
CA ALA A 154 3.71 -6.00 3.09
C ALA A 154 3.57 -7.41 3.67
N ALA A 155 3.27 -7.54 4.96
CA ALA A 155 3.00 -8.83 5.60
C ALA A 155 1.78 -9.53 4.99
N LEU A 156 0.70 -8.78 4.70
CA LEU A 156 -0.49 -9.30 4.03
C LEU A 156 -0.18 -9.78 2.61
N PHE A 157 0.64 -9.04 1.85
CA PHE A 157 1.09 -9.48 0.53
C PHE A 157 1.93 -10.75 0.60
N GLN A 158 2.85 -10.87 1.57
CA GLN A 158 3.63 -12.10 1.78
C GLN A 158 2.72 -13.31 2.01
N GLU A 159 1.66 -13.14 2.81
CA GLU A 159 0.71 -14.21 3.12
C GLU A 159 -0.09 -14.60 1.89
N ASN A 160 -0.75 -13.64 1.25
CA ASN A 160 -1.65 -13.90 0.12
C ASN A 160 -0.94 -14.47 -1.10
N LEU A 161 0.29 -14.03 -1.37
CA LEU A 161 1.09 -14.52 -2.49
C LEU A 161 1.93 -15.76 -2.14
N ARG A 162 1.89 -16.22 -0.86
CA ARG A 162 2.71 -17.32 -0.34
C ARG A 162 4.21 -17.12 -0.62
N LEU A 163 4.65 -15.88 -0.65
CA LEU A 163 6.04 -15.49 -0.90
C LEU A 163 6.84 -15.54 0.41
N ALA A 164 7.11 -16.73 0.90
CA ALA A 164 7.67 -16.95 2.24
C ALA A 164 9.06 -16.35 2.47
N SER A 165 9.80 -15.92 1.46
CA SER A 165 11.22 -15.72 1.71
C SER A 165 11.89 -14.48 1.13
N ARG A 166 11.30 -13.70 0.24
CA ARG A 166 12.01 -12.53 -0.34
C ARG A 166 11.11 -11.44 -0.87
N PHE A 167 10.21 -11.04 -0.04
CA PHE A 167 9.44 -9.83 -0.19
C PHE A 167 10.23 -8.70 0.49
N LEU A 168 10.55 -7.65 -0.22
CA LEU A 168 11.23 -6.48 0.30
C LEU A 168 10.30 -5.29 0.22
N LEU A 169 9.99 -4.69 1.35
CA LEU A 169 9.28 -3.42 1.43
C LEU A 169 10.26 -2.27 1.19
N PHE A 170 10.00 -1.42 0.22
CA PHE A 170 10.60 -0.10 0.12
C PHE A 170 9.63 0.92 0.69
N SER A 171 9.90 1.40 1.90
CA SER A 171 9.07 2.37 2.61
C SER A 171 9.61 3.79 2.42
N TRP A 172 9.09 4.49 1.41
CA TRP A 172 9.41 5.90 1.19
C TRP A 172 8.65 6.81 2.17
N PRO A 173 9.10 8.06 2.45
CA PRO A 173 8.57 8.92 3.50
C PRO A 173 7.20 9.55 3.12
N SER A 174 6.15 8.74 3.08
CA SER A 174 4.76 9.19 3.02
C SER A 174 4.27 9.42 4.45
N ASP A 175 3.62 10.55 4.71
CA ASP A 175 3.35 11.04 6.06
C ASP A 175 2.05 10.51 6.70
N ASP A 176 1.36 9.58 6.05
CA ASP A 176 0.09 9.00 6.50
C ASP A 176 -1.03 10.04 6.73
N THR A 177 -0.99 11.14 6.00
CA THR A 177 -1.92 12.26 6.10
C THR A 177 -2.65 12.51 4.78
N VAL A 178 -3.98 12.35 4.76
CA VAL A 178 -4.80 12.43 3.55
C VAL A 178 -4.71 13.79 2.83
N THR A 179 -4.44 14.87 3.55
CA THR A 179 -4.37 16.23 2.97
C THR A 179 -3.03 16.56 2.33
N ASN A 180 -1.98 15.75 2.55
CA ASN A 180 -0.61 16.04 2.16
C ASN A 180 -0.18 15.38 0.84
N TYR A 181 -1.08 15.25 -0.11
CA TYR A 181 -0.81 14.60 -1.39
C TYR A 181 0.41 15.19 -2.13
N THR A 182 0.55 16.50 -2.19
CA THR A 182 1.67 17.16 -2.87
C THR A 182 3.00 17.01 -2.13
N HIS A 183 2.96 16.84 -0.82
CA HIS A 183 4.12 16.53 0.00
C HIS A 183 4.62 15.12 -0.33
N ASP A 184 3.75 14.13 -0.26
CA ASP A 184 4.04 12.75 -0.66
C ASP A 184 4.55 12.65 -2.11
N GLU A 185 3.98 13.45 -3.02
CA GLU A 185 4.46 13.54 -4.40
C GLU A 185 5.92 14.01 -4.47
N SER A 186 6.30 15.02 -3.70
CA SER A 186 7.69 15.47 -3.62
C SER A 186 8.60 14.40 -3.05
N ASP A 187 8.13 13.63 -2.08
CA ASP A 187 8.90 12.60 -1.38
C ASP A 187 9.11 11.35 -2.23
N ILE A 188 8.13 10.93 -3.01
CA ILE A 188 8.36 9.83 -3.95
C ILE A 188 9.37 10.22 -5.03
N TYR A 189 9.34 11.45 -5.55
CA TYR A 189 10.34 11.92 -6.51
C TYR A 189 11.75 12.01 -5.90
N TRP A 190 11.85 12.47 -4.66
CA TRP A 190 13.14 12.48 -3.92
C TRP A 190 13.66 11.05 -3.72
N SER A 191 12.80 10.07 -3.52
CA SER A 191 13.14 8.67 -3.27
C SER A 191 13.66 7.91 -4.50
N ILE A 192 13.47 8.42 -5.73
CA ILE A 192 13.77 7.70 -6.98
C ILE A 192 15.21 7.18 -7.05
N ALA A 193 16.19 7.98 -6.62
CA ALA A 193 17.59 7.57 -6.64
C ALA A 193 17.86 6.35 -5.74
N TYR A 194 17.19 6.30 -4.61
CA TYR A 194 17.30 5.20 -3.65
C TYR A 194 16.53 3.96 -4.10
N ILE A 195 15.37 4.13 -4.76
CA ILE A 195 14.64 3.03 -5.39
C ILE A 195 15.52 2.38 -6.47
N LYS A 196 16.12 3.19 -7.34
CA LYS A 196 17.09 2.72 -8.35
C LYS A 196 18.21 1.92 -7.69
N HIS A 197 18.87 2.50 -6.68
CA HIS A 197 19.96 1.83 -5.97
C HIS A 197 19.53 0.49 -5.36
N SER A 198 18.34 0.45 -4.72
CA SER A 198 17.80 -0.78 -4.14
C SER A 198 17.54 -1.87 -5.20
N LEU A 199 17.03 -1.47 -6.37
CA LEU A 199 16.87 -2.40 -7.51
C LEU A 199 18.21 -2.93 -8.03
N GLU A 200 19.22 -2.07 -8.15
CA GLU A 200 20.57 -2.47 -8.55
C GLU A 200 21.16 -3.48 -7.56
N ARG A 201 21.03 -3.23 -6.25
CA ARG A 201 21.44 -4.16 -5.19
C ARG A 201 20.71 -5.50 -5.27
N MET A 202 19.40 -5.47 -5.56
CA MET A 202 18.62 -6.70 -5.76
C MET A 202 19.10 -7.47 -7.00
N ILE A 203 19.31 -6.78 -8.11
CA ILE A 203 19.81 -7.41 -9.35
C ILE A 203 21.20 -8.02 -9.12
N GLU A 204 22.09 -7.30 -8.44
CA GLU A 204 23.42 -7.82 -8.06
C GLU A 204 23.31 -9.07 -7.17
N ALA A 205 22.38 -9.03 -6.20
CA ALA A 205 22.19 -10.13 -5.26
C ALA A 205 21.54 -11.36 -5.87
N PHE A 206 20.60 -11.20 -6.80
CA PHE A 206 19.74 -12.29 -7.30
C PHE A 206 19.92 -12.62 -8.77
N GLY A 207 20.53 -11.73 -9.54
CA GLY A 207 20.75 -11.87 -10.96
C GLY A 207 19.73 -11.09 -11.82
N GLU A 208 20.16 -10.75 -13.02
CA GLU A 208 19.32 -10.08 -14.02
C GLU A 208 18.13 -10.95 -14.43
N GLY A 209 17.00 -10.31 -14.69
CA GLY A 209 15.76 -10.95 -15.12
C GLY A 209 15.08 -11.80 -14.05
N ARG A 210 15.45 -11.65 -12.76
CA ARG A 210 14.91 -12.45 -11.67
C ARG A 210 14.11 -11.64 -10.63
N VAL A 211 14.22 -10.33 -10.64
CA VAL A 211 13.58 -9.43 -9.68
C VAL A 211 12.22 -9.02 -10.19
N ASP A 212 11.21 -9.14 -9.34
CA ASP A 212 9.87 -8.60 -9.55
C ASP A 212 9.69 -7.29 -8.82
N ILE A 213 8.88 -6.39 -9.37
CA ILE A 213 8.43 -5.16 -8.71
C ILE A 213 6.91 -5.18 -8.67
N VAL A 214 6.35 -4.88 -7.49
CA VAL A 214 4.95 -4.51 -7.34
C VAL A 214 4.91 -3.08 -6.82
N SER A 215 4.27 -2.18 -7.55
CA SER A 215 4.08 -0.80 -7.13
C SER A 215 2.60 -0.44 -7.10
N HIS A 216 2.21 0.23 -6.04
CA HIS A 216 0.82 0.63 -5.81
C HIS A 216 0.68 2.15 -5.88
N SER A 217 -0.36 2.62 -6.58
CA SER A 217 -0.75 4.03 -6.62
C SER A 217 0.44 4.97 -6.94
N MET A 218 0.72 5.96 -6.10
CA MET A 218 1.83 6.92 -6.25
C MET A 218 3.22 6.26 -6.28
N GLY A 219 3.41 5.08 -5.65
CA GLY A 219 4.65 4.30 -5.74
C GLY A 219 5.04 3.95 -7.18
N THR A 220 4.06 3.90 -8.10
CA THR A 220 4.29 3.67 -9.54
C THR A 220 5.19 4.74 -10.17
N ARG A 221 5.06 6.00 -9.75
CA ARG A 221 5.92 7.09 -10.23
C ARG A 221 7.38 6.81 -9.88
N GLY A 222 7.63 6.39 -8.64
CA GLY A 222 8.96 6.00 -8.16
C GLY A 222 9.55 4.82 -8.96
N ALA A 223 8.76 3.75 -9.16
CA ALA A 223 9.18 2.59 -9.92
C ALA A 223 9.52 2.91 -11.38
N VAL A 224 8.60 3.58 -12.09
CA VAL A 224 8.78 3.95 -13.51
C VAL A 224 10.00 4.86 -13.68
N MET A 225 10.13 5.91 -12.87
CA MET A 225 11.25 6.85 -12.97
C MET A 225 12.59 6.24 -12.57
N ALA A 226 12.61 5.30 -11.62
CA ALA A 226 13.82 4.54 -11.32
C ALA A 226 14.26 3.70 -12.51
N LEU A 227 13.33 3.01 -13.19
CA LEU A 227 13.62 2.25 -14.41
C LEU A 227 14.09 3.14 -15.55
N VAL A 228 13.49 4.30 -15.77
CA VAL A 228 13.97 5.28 -16.76
C VAL A 228 15.43 5.66 -16.48
N ARG A 229 15.79 5.93 -15.20
CA ARG A 229 17.19 6.22 -14.85
C ARG A 229 18.13 5.02 -14.99
N MET A 230 17.62 3.79 -14.89
CA MET A 230 18.42 2.57 -15.13
C MET A 230 18.67 2.33 -16.59
N SER A 231 17.78 2.74 -17.49
CA SER A 231 17.92 2.54 -18.94
C SER A 231 19.19 3.20 -19.51
N ASP A 232 19.60 4.35 -18.96
CA ASP A 232 20.79 5.07 -19.40
C ASP A 232 22.09 4.27 -19.23
N GLN A 233 22.08 3.30 -18.32
CA GLN A 233 23.23 2.47 -17.97
C GLN A 233 23.14 1.04 -18.50
N HIS A 234 21.98 0.66 -19.04
CA HIS A 234 21.76 -0.68 -19.56
C HIS A 234 22.04 -0.75 -21.05
N SER A 235 23.13 -1.43 -21.40
CA SER A 235 23.53 -1.67 -22.79
C SER A 235 23.34 -3.11 -23.25
N GLY A 236 22.70 -3.95 -22.41
CA GLY A 236 22.48 -5.36 -22.67
C GLY A 236 21.16 -5.64 -23.42
N ASP A 237 21.11 -6.78 -24.14
CA ASP A 237 19.85 -7.23 -24.77
C ASP A 237 18.92 -7.98 -23.82
N ALA A 238 19.42 -8.41 -22.65
CA ALA A 238 18.61 -9.15 -21.67
C ALA A 238 17.88 -8.21 -20.71
N PRO A 239 16.61 -8.49 -20.39
CA PRO A 239 15.88 -7.69 -19.40
C PRO A 239 16.52 -7.75 -18.00
N LEU A 240 16.62 -6.61 -17.33
CA LEU A 240 17.11 -6.50 -15.95
C LEU A 240 16.15 -7.10 -14.94
N LEU A 241 14.84 -6.95 -15.20
CA LEU A 241 13.77 -7.38 -14.31
C LEU A 241 12.90 -8.46 -14.95
N ASN A 242 12.31 -9.30 -14.13
CA ASN A 242 11.35 -10.29 -14.58
C ASN A 242 9.96 -9.66 -14.79
N HIS A 243 9.37 -9.04 -13.77
CA HIS A 243 8.02 -8.56 -13.84
C HIS A 243 7.87 -7.19 -13.16
N LEU A 244 7.22 -6.27 -13.83
CA LEU A 244 6.74 -5.00 -13.29
C LEU A 244 5.21 -5.06 -13.19
N VAL A 245 4.69 -5.04 -11.97
CA VAL A 245 3.26 -5.05 -11.68
C VAL A 245 2.86 -3.68 -11.15
N LEU A 246 1.97 -3.01 -11.86
CA LEU A 246 1.43 -1.71 -11.53
C LEU A 246 -0.01 -1.87 -11.06
N VAL A 247 -0.30 -1.49 -9.81
CA VAL A 247 -1.62 -1.66 -9.20
C VAL A 247 -2.20 -0.29 -8.92
N ALA A 248 -3.39 0.01 -9.48
CA ALA A 248 -4.05 1.30 -9.34
C ALA A 248 -3.06 2.47 -9.56
N ALA A 249 -2.36 2.45 -10.69
CA ALA A 249 -1.17 3.26 -10.95
C ALA A 249 -1.49 4.75 -11.03
N ASP A 250 -1.00 5.53 -10.07
CA ASP A 250 -1.14 6.98 -10.03
C ASP A 250 0.02 7.67 -10.76
N ILE A 251 0.07 7.48 -12.04
CA ILE A 251 0.93 8.19 -12.98
C ILE A 251 0.08 8.66 -14.16
N ASP A 252 0.40 9.81 -14.72
CA ASP A 252 -0.23 10.29 -15.95
C ASP A 252 -0.09 9.26 -17.08
N ALA A 253 -1.20 8.88 -17.70
CA ALA A 253 -1.22 7.87 -18.75
C ALA A 253 -0.44 8.28 -20.01
N GLY A 254 -0.41 9.59 -20.31
CA GLY A 254 0.38 10.16 -21.41
C GLY A 254 1.89 10.11 -21.12
N ILE A 255 2.28 10.47 -19.90
CA ILE A 255 3.67 10.39 -19.44
C ILE A 255 4.14 8.92 -19.43
N PHE A 256 3.34 8.00 -18.89
CA PHE A 256 3.70 6.58 -18.91
C PHE A 256 3.91 6.06 -20.31
N ARG A 257 3.07 6.47 -21.27
CA ARG A 257 3.22 6.06 -22.67
C ARG A 257 4.54 6.52 -23.30
N GLN A 258 5.01 7.72 -22.91
CA GLN A 258 6.33 8.23 -23.36
C GLN A 258 7.48 7.41 -22.78
N TYR A 259 7.36 6.93 -21.55
CA TYR A 259 8.40 6.12 -20.91
C TYR A 259 8.30 4.63 -21.23
N LEU A 260 7.18 4.17 -21.77
CA LEU A 260 6.97 2.74 -22.05
C LEU A 260 8.03 2.15 -22.97
N ASP A 261 8.38 2.86 -24.04
CA ASP A 261 9.40 2.40 -24.98
C ASP A 261 10.81 2.35 -24.35
N ILE A 262 11.06 3.18 -23.34
CA ILE A 262 12.33 3.23 -22.60
C ILE A 262 12.41 2.06 -21.60
N ILE A 263 11.35 1.80 -20.85
CA ILE A 263 11.36 0.80 -19.78
C ILE A 263 11.02 -0.61 -20.28
N ARG A 264 10.35 -0.73 -21.42
CA ARG A 264 9.92 -2.02 -21.97
C ARG A 264 11.07 -3.01 -22.22
N PRO A 265 12.24 -2.58 -22.72
CA PRO A 265 13.40 -3.48 -22.89
C PRO A 265 13.98 -3.99 -21.56
N LEU A 266 13.79 -3.23 -20.47
CA LEU A 266 14.36 -3.56 -19.16
C LEU A 266 13.58 -4.65 -18.43
N VAL A 267 12.35 -4.95 -18.86
CA VAL A 267 11.41 -5.80 -18.11
C VAL A 267 10.82 -6.88 -19.01
N ARG A 268 10.85 -8.14 -18.60
CA ARG A 268 10.24 -9.24 -19.39
C ARG A 268 8.74 -9.06 -19.55
N ARG A 269 8.06 -8.62 -18.49
CA ARG A 269 6.61 -8.47 -18.46
C ARG A 269 6.20 -7.24 -17.67
N ILE A 270 5.23 -6.50 -18.21
CA ILE A 270 4.54 -5.42 -17.49
C ILE A 270 3.07 -5.82 -17.38
N THR A 271 2.52 -5.76 -16.16
CA THR A 271 1.10 -5.99 -15.89
C THR A 271 0.52 -4.78 -15.20
N LEU A 272 -0.62 -4.33 -15.68
CA LEU A 272 -1.39 -3.22 -15.12
C LEU A 272 -2.70 -3.75 -14.57
N TYR A 273 -2.95 -3.50 -13.28
CA TYR A 273 -4.24 -3.67 -12.64
C TYR A 273 -4.91 -2.32 -12.50
N VAL A 274 -6.07 -2.17 -13.11
CA VAL A 274 -6.89 -0.95 -13.11
C VAL A 274 -8.09 -1.09 -12.20
N SER A 275 -8.63 0.03 -11.74
CA SER A 275 -9.82 0.07 -10.89
C SER A 275 -10.77 1.17 -11.38
N ASP A 276 -12.05 0.83 -11.51
CA ASP A 276 -13.09 1.76 -11.95
C ASP A 276 -13.65 2.62 -10.81
N ASN A 277 -13.36 2.24 -9.56
CA ASN A 277 -13.93 2.84 -8.36
C ASN A 277 -12.85 3.33 -7.37
N ASP A 278 -11.72 3.82 -7.87
CA ASP A 278 -10.64 4.33 -7.03
C ASP A 278 -10.79 5.84 -6.81
N ASN A 279 -11.33 6.22 -5.65
CA ASN A 279 -11.51 7.63 -5.28
C ASN A 279 -10.18 8.40 -5.17
N ALA A 280 -9.08 7.73 -4.82
CA ALA A 280 -7.77 8.37 -4.73
C ALA A 280 -7.22 8.71 -6.12
N LEU A 281 -7.40 7.83 -7.10
CA LEU A 281 -7.04 8.10 -8.49
C LEU A 281 -7.92 9.21 -9.10
N SER A 282 -9.22 9.21 -8.79
CA SER A 282 -10.13 10.27 -9.24
C SER A 282 -9.73 11.63 -8.70
N LEU A 283 -9.36 11.71 -7.42
CA LEU A 283 -8.81 12.93 -6.82
C LEU A 283 -7.49 13.33 -7.47
N SER A 284 -6.61 12.38 -7.74
CA SER A 284 -5.34 12.64 -8.44
C SER A 284 -5.57 13.19 -9.85
N GLU A 285 -6.54 12.65 -10.59
CA GLU A 285 -6.91 13.16 -11.91
C GLU A 285 -7.42 14.61 -11.83
N GLU A 286 -8.29 14.91 -10.86
CA GLU A 286 -8.80 16.26 -10.65
C GLU A 286 -7.69 17.26 -10.32
N VAL A 287 -6.74 16.89 -9.47
CA VAL A 287 -5.60 17.75 -9.09
C VAL A 287 -4.66 18.01 -10.27
N HIS A 288 -4.41 17.02 -11.12
CA HIS A 288 -3.42 17.12 -12.20
C HIS A 288 -4.03 17.41 -13.58
N GLY A 289 -5.35 17.23 -13.74
CA GLY A 289 -6.08 17.51 -14.97
C GLY A 289 -5.89 16.49 -16.10
N TYR A 290 -5.25 15.33 -15.83
CA TYR A 290 -4.98 14.31 -16.84
C TYR A 290 -5.30 12.91 -16.31
N PRO A 291 -5.77 11.98 -17.20
CA PRO A 291 -6.12 10.62 -16.82
C PRO A 291 -4.97 9.86 -16.16
N ARG A 292 -5.29 9.13 -15.11
CA ARG A 292 -4.34 8.25 -14.44
C ARG A 292 -4.30 6.88 -15.09
N LEU A 293 -3.09 6.29 -15.17
CA LEU A 293 -2.89 4.99 -15.82
C LEU A 293 -3.69 3.87 -15.15
N GLY A 294 -3.93 3.96 -13.85
CA GLY A 294 -4.67 2.95 -13.07
C GLY A 294 -6.19 3.06 -13.16
N MET A 295 -6.73 4.02 -13.93
CA MET A 295 -8.16 4.19 -14.18
C MET A 295 -8.55 3.55 -15.52
N THR A 296 -9.83 3.14 -15.64
CA THR A 296 -10.43 2.62 -16.89
C THR A 296 -11.20 3.70 -17.61
#